data_b9a2980931dc59e84ee3878aca8fb2b1
#
_entry.id   b9a2980931dc59e84ee3878aca8fb2b1
#
_cell.length_a   1.000
_cell.length_b   1.000
_cell.length_c   1.000
_cell.angle_alpha   90.00
_cell.angle_beta   90.00
_cell.angle_gamma   90.00
#
_symmetry.space_group_name_H-M   'P 1'
#
loop_
_entity.id
_entity.type
_entity.pdbx_description
1 polymer ?
#
loop_
_entity_poly.entity_id
_entity_poly.type
_entity_poly.pdbx_seq_one_letter_code
_entity_poly.pdbx_strand_id
1 'polypeptide(L)'
;MAWSFRKSKSFGPFRFTFSNRGLSMSAGVKGARIRFNGRGTYVTLGAGGIYYQQKVGGRARAQTQATAANTWSLKQAEFEANMRDLEDDIAMNRLTDSSSQAFVEELESKAHTVAFFKPVLIASLIAMVCYLGYASERFVVSEEYKTIFLVEKRRVHIREHPDKHSRSLNMTYQGIRLAVTDTSFQDWVKVVHRHGADSTGFIHASMGSLDRELVNRRYESRADKMPVLYLLGGLLAILFVALLVWMRRLDNRRKTMFVNYTMDDGLRELYDEFIKCFQEFASTARVWHTESAVIHRTPIREISAHRLPSPHLVINVSVPYIRLPDKELYFFPERIIFRRGRQLGAVFYKNIQITRGEVQFQESGIVPSDATVVTQRWEYLNKNGEPDRRFRDNRLLSICDYTRYTFTSGQGWNDTIMTSRTGAMDRFAEFIKLIGEYQQKIK
;
A
#
# COMPACT_ATOMS: atom_id res chain seq x y z
N MET A 1 -2.81 37.26 -10.34
CA MET A 1 -1.88 36.54 -11.23
C MET A 1 -1.23 35.43 -10.43
N ALA A 2 -1.46 34.17 -10.78
CA ALA A 2 -0.85 33.05 -10.06
C ALA A 2 0.43 32.61 -10.79
N TRP A 3 1.55 32.70 -10.14
CA TRP A 3 2.83 32.21 -10.67
C TRP A 3 2.82 30.68 -10.66
N SER A 4 3.06 30.04 -11.80
CA SER A 4 3.19 28.60 -11.90
C SER A 4 4.66 28.24 -12.21
N PHE A 5 5.27 27.45 -11.34
CA PHE A 5 6.61 26.93 -11.55
C PHE A 5 6.54 25.46 -11.97
N ARG A 6 7.24 25.10 -13.05
CA ARG A 6 7.38 23.72 -13.52
C ARG A 6 8.75 23.49 -14.09
N LYS A 7 9.56 22.64 -13.44
CA LYS A 7 10.88 22.23 -13.94
C LYS A 7 10.89 20.70 -14.09
N SER A 8 11.33 20.20 -15.23
CA SER A 8 11.42 18.75 -15.47
C SER A 8 12.81 18.39 -15.98
N LYS A 9 13.34 17.25 -15.52
CA LYS A 9 14.60 16.66 -15.98
C LYS A 9 14.35 15.20 -16.35
N SER A 10 14.86 14.79 -17.51
CA SER A 10 14.72 13.42 -18.01
C SER A 10 16.06 12.70 -17.91
N PHE A 11 16.02 11.44 -17.49
CA PHE A 11 17.16 10.52 -17.44
C PHE A 11 16.72 9.22 -18.12
N GLY A 12 17.03 9.08 -19.40
CA GLY A 12 16.57 7.94 -20.21
C GLY A 12 15.03 7.81 -20.19
N PRO A 13 14.47 6.65 -19.85
CA PRO A 13 13.03 6.42 -19.81
C PRO A 13 12.32 7.14 -18.64
N PHE A 14 13.07 7.69 -17.68
CA PHE A 14 12.53 8.34 -16.49
C PHE A 14 12.49 9.86 -16.66
N ARG A 15 11.38 10.47 -16.19
CA ARG A 15 11.23 11.93 -16.15
C ARG A 15 10.72 12.35 -14.77
N PHE A 16 11.46 13.23 -14.12
CA PHE A 16 11.09 13.87 -12.87
C PHE A 16 10.57 15.28 -13.17
N THR A 17 9.44 15.62 -12.59
CA THR A 17 8.84 16.95 -12.75
C THR A 17 8.53 17.55 -11.39
N PHE A 18 9.12 18.70 -11.11
CA PHE A 18 8.83 19.55 -9.95
C PHE A 18 7.86 20.65 -10.36
N SER A 19 6.78 20.82 -9.64
CA SER A 19 5.80 21.88 -9.88
C SER A 19 5.17 22.34 -8.57
N ASN A 20 4.46 23.44 -8.59
CA ASN A 20 3.68 23.94 -7.45
C ASN A 20 2.64 22.92 -6.94
N ARG A 21 2.35 21.85 -7.71
CA ARG A 21 1.45 20.76 -7.35
C ARG A 21 2.18 19.53 -6.80
N GLY A 22 3.49 19.65 -6.50
CA GLY A 22 4.33 18.62 -5.96
C GLY A 22 5.24 17.91 -6.97
N LEU A 23 5.96 16.91 -6.47
CA LEU A 23 6.85 16.06 -7.25
C LEU A 23 6.06 15.00 -8.01
N SER A 24 6.33 14.80 -9.29
CA SER A 24 5.85 13.68 -10.07
C SER A 24 7.00 12.98 -10.80
N MET A 25 6.96 11.67 -10.81
CA MET A 25 7.88 10.83 -11.56
C MET A 25 7.11 10.11 -12.66
N SER A 26 7.69 10.03 -13.84
CA SER A 26 7.13 9.20 -14.91
C SER A 26 8.20 8.32 -15.52
N ALA A 27 7.84 7.09 -15.83
CA ALA A 27 8.68 6.10 -16.49
C ALA A 27 7.98 5.58 -17.73
N GLY A 28 8.70 5.40 -18.83
CA GLY A 28 8.12 4.82 -20.04
C GLY A 28 8.82 5.25 -21.32
N VAL A 29 8.41 4.60 -22.41
CA VAL A 29 8.87 4.84 -23.78
C VAL A 29 7.86 5.67 -24.56
N LYS A 30 8.19 6.04 -25.81
CA LYS A 30 7.27 6.73 -26.71
C LYS A 30 6.04 5.87 -26.97
N GLY A 31 4.86 6.36 -26.56
CA GLY A 31 3.59 5.64 -26.69
C GLY A 31 3.08 4.95 -25.41
N ALA A 32 3.94 4.63 -24.44
CA ALA A 32 3.50 4.03 -23.17
C ALA A 32 4.26 4.63 -21.99
N ARG A 33 3.55 5.25 -21.06
CA ARG A 33 4.17 5.93 -19.92
C ARG A 33 3.33 5.76 -18.64
N ILE A 34 4.00 5.42 -17.55
CA ILE A 34 3.43 5.37 -16.22
C ILE A 34 3.88 6.64 -15.47
N ARG A 35 2.93 7.32 -14.83
CA ARG A 35 3.17 8.52 -14.03
C ARG A 35 2.74 8.29 -12.59
N PHE A 36 3.64 8.59 -11.68
CA PHE A 36 3.41 8.57 -10.24
C PHE A 36 3.37 10.01 -9.72
N ASN A 37 2.34 10.38 -9.00
CA ASN A 37 2.25 11.66 -8.31
C ASN A 37 1.50 11.49 -6.97
N GLY A 38 1.44 12.53 -6.14
CA GLY A 38 0.75 12.52 -4.86
C GLY A 38 -0.76 12.19 -4.93
N ARG A 39 -1.36 12.15 -6.12
CA ARG A 39 -2.78 11.86 -6.36
C ARG A 39 -3.05 10.45 -6.88
N GLY A 40 -1.99 9.68 -7.17
CA GLY A 40 -2.09 8.30 -7.65
C GLY A 40 -1.18 7.95 -8.80
N THR A 41 -1.34 6.73 -9.29
CA THR A 41 -0.62 6.16 -10.43
C THR A 41 -1.49 6.23 -11.68
N TYR A 42 -0.92 6.76 -12.76
CA TYR A 42 -1.61 6.91 -14.04
C TYR A 42 -0.81 6.21 -15.13
N VAL A 43 -1.48 5.41 -15.93
CA VAL A 43 -0.92 4.81 -17.15
C VAL A 43 -1.44 5.61 -18.34
N THR A 44 -0.54 6.06 -19.19
CA THR A 44 -0.85 6.77 -20.44
C THR A 44 -0.37 5.91 -21.59
N LEU A 45 -1.27 5.55 -22.48
CA LEU A 45 -0.98 4.87 -23.74
C LEU A 45 -1.38 5.80 -24.88
N GLY A 46 -0.54 5.89 -25.92
CA GLY A 46 -0.88 6.75 -27.05
C GLY A 46 0.02 6.54 -28.25
N ALA A 47 -0.58 6.69 -29.43
CA ALA A 47 0.11 6.68 -30.72
C ALA A 47 -0.54 7.72 -31.63
N GLY A 48 0.24 8.37 -32.50
CA GLY A 48 -0.26 9.25 -33.54
C GLY A 48 -1.05 10.48 -33.07
N GLY A 49 -0.77 10.98 -31.82
CA GLY A 49 -1.48 12.16 -31.28
C GLY A 49 -2.70 11.84 -30.42
N ILE A 50 -3.17 10.60 -30.38
CA ILE A 50 -4.26 10.15 -29.53
C ILE A 50 -3.68 9.52 -28.25
N TYR A 51 -4.12 9.99 -27.08
CA TYR A 51 -3.66 9.52 -25.77
C TYR A 51 -4.82 9.02 -24.93
N TYR A 52 -4.70 7.78 -24.46
CA TYR A 52 -5.56 7.21 -23.44
C TYR A 52 -4.87 7.22 -22.09
N GLN A 53 -5.51 7.79 -21.07
CA GLN A 53 -4.97 7.86 -19.72
C GLN A 53 -5.94 7.20 -18.75
N GLN A 54 -5.45 6.20 -18.01
CA GLN A 54 -6.21 5.50 -16.98
C GLN A 54 -5.49 5.62 -15.62
N LYS A 55 -6.26 5.84 -14.55
CA LYS A 55 -5.76 5.79 -13.18
C LYS A 55 -5.78 4.33 -12.71
N VAL A 56 -4.60 3.76 -12.41
CA VAL A 56 -4.44 2.33 -12.06
C VAL A 56 -4.28 2.13 -10.56
N GLY A 57 -3.97 3.17 -9.79
CA GLY A 57 -3.80 3.08 -8.35
C GLY A 57 -3.94 4.43 -7.66
N GLY A 58 -4.44 4.41 -6.46
CA GLY A 58 -4.76 5.54 -5.61
C GLY A 58 -6.18 5.39 -5.07
N ARG A 59 -6.46 5.85 -3.84
CA ARG A 59 -7.81 5.83 -3.26
C ARG A 59 -8.81 6.38 -4.27
N ALA A 60 -9.77 5.55 -4.66
CA ALA A 60 -10.87 5.96 -5.52
C ALA A 60 -11.65 7.08 -4.79
N ARG A 61 -11.46 8.31 -5.23
CA ARG A 61 -12.37 9.40 -4.88
C ARG A 61 -13.51 9.28 -5.88
N ALA A 62 -14.69 8.96 -5.40
CA ALA A 62 -15.90 8.98 -6.22
C ALA A 62 -15.97 10.35 -6.92
N GLN A 63 -15.95 10.32 -8.24
CA GLN A 63 -16.10 11.51 -9.05
C GLN A 63 -17.59 11.81 -9.15
N THR A 64 -18.10 12.47 -8.11
CA THR A 64 -19.40 13.15 -8.21
C THR A 64 -19.16 14.46 -8.96
N GLN A 65 -19.89 14.69 -10.02
CA GLN A 65 -19.98 16.00 -10.66
C GLN A 65 -20.48 16.99 -9.63
N ALA A 66 -19.57 17.77 -9.05
CA ALA A 66 -19.92 18.78 -8.07
C ALA A 66 -20.04 20.12 -8.77
N THR A 67 -21.25 20.60 -8.86
CA THR A 67 -21.60 22.01 -9.06
C THR A 67 -20.99 22.83 -7.90
N ALA A 68 -20.68 24.09 -8.11
CA ALA A 68 -19.98 24.99 -7.16
C ALA A 68 -20.55 25.03 -5.71
N ALA A 69 -21.80 24.62 -5.51
CA ALA A 69 -22.44 24.48 -4.19
C ALA A 69 -21.83 23.34 -3.33
N ASN A 70 -21.20 22.31 -3.93
CA ASN A 70 -20.65 21.16 -3.20
C ASN A 70 -19.22 21.38 -2.68
N THR A 71 -18.52 22.43 -3.08
CA THR A 71 -17.15 22.70 -2.59
C THR A 71 -17.16 23.19 -1.14
N TRP A 72 -18.22 23.86 -0.71
CA TRP A 72 -18.41 24.30 0.67
C TRP A 72 -18.74 23.13 1.61
N SER A 73 -19.64 22.24 1.19
CA SER A 73 -20.01 21.06 1.98
C SER A 73 -18.84 20.07 2.15
N LEU A 74 -17.96 19.93 1.16
CA LEU A 74 -16.76 19.11 1.26
C LEU A 74 -15.72 19.71 2.22
N LYS A 75 -15.54 21.04 2.22
CA LYS A 75 -14.67 21.73 3.18
C LYS A 75 -15.23 21.68 4.59
N GLN A 76 -16.54 21.76 4.73
CA GLN A 76 -17.22 21.65 6.02
C GLN A 76 -17.12 20.23 6.57
N ALA A 77 -17.31 19.19 5.75
CA ALA A 77 -17.13 17.80 6.14
C ALA A 77 -15.67 17.47 6.50
N GLU A 78 -14.70 18.05 5.79
CA GLU A 78 -13.28 17.91 6.09
C GLU A 78 -12.89 18.63 7.39
N PHE A 79 -13.48 19.80 7.64
CA PHE A 79 -13.34 20.54 8.90
C PHE A 79 -13.99 19.80 10.07
N GLU A 80 -15.21 19.29 9.91
CA GLU A 80 -15.91 18.51 10.93
C GLU A 80 -15.18 17.18 11.24
N ALA A 81 -14.59 16.52 10.23
CA ALA A 81 -13.76 15.33 10.45
C ALA A 81 -12.49 15.67 11.26
N ASN A 82 -11.81 16.77 10.91
CA ASN A 82 -10.62 17.22 11.65
C ASN A 82 -10.97 17.68 13.08
N MET A 83 -12.14 18.30 13.29
CA MET A 83 -12.61 18.67 14.63
C MET A 83 -12.98 17.44 15.47
N ARG A 84 -13.60 16.42 14.87
CA ARG A 84 -13.88 15.14 15.56
C ARG A 84 -12.58 14.41 15.94
N ASP A 85 -11.59 14.38 15.05
CA ASP A 85 -10.27 13.81 15.36
C ASP A 85 -9.60 14.54 16.53
N LEU A 86 -9.74 15.87 16.59
CA LEU A 86 -9.20 16.68 17.69
C LEU A 86 -9.97 16.47 19.01
N GLU A 87 -11.30 16.36 18.95
CA GLU A 87 -12.14 16.04 20.11
C GLU A 87 -11.87 14.63 20.62
N ASP A 88 -11.66 13.67 19.70
CA ASP A 88 -11.30 12.30 20.03
C ASP A 88 -9.90 12.21 20.65
N ASP A 89 -8.93 13.01 20.20
CA ASP A 89 -7.60 13.14 20.81
C ASP A 89 -7.69 13.64 22.26
N ILE A 90 -8.48 14.68 22.49
CA ILE A 90 -8.70 15.25 23.82
C ILE A 90 -9.43 14.24 24.71
N ALA A 91 -10.41 13.51 24.18
CA ALA A 91 -11.17 12.51 24.92
C ALA A 91 -10.27 11.33 25.34
N MET A 92 -9.38 10.87 24.46
CA MET A 92 -8.47 9.76 24.76
C MET A 92 -7.43 10.15 25.81
N ASN A 93 -6.88 11.35 25.73
CA ASN A 93 -5.98 11.88 26.78
C ASN A 93 -6.69 12.01 28.14
N ARG A 94 -7.97 12.35 28.18
CA ARG A 94 -8.78 12.39 29.40
C ARG A 94 -9.07 11.00 29.97
N LEU A 95 -9.12 9.95 29.12
CA LEU A 95 -9.31 8.57 29.55
C LEU A 95 -8.07 7.94 30.18
N THR A 96 -6.91 8.58 30.04
CA THR A 96 -5.65 8.03 30.56
C THR A 96 -5.39 8.52 31.98
N ASP A 97 -5.17 7.60 32.88
CA ASP A 97 -4.73 7.91 34.25
C ASP A 97 -3.37 8.61 34.23
N SER A 98 -3.19 9.64 35.06
CA SER A 98 -1.93 10.38 35.16
C SER A 98 -0.72 9.49 35.47
N SER A 99 -0.93 8.42 36.24
CA SER A 99 0.11 7.43 36.55
C SER A 99 0.38 6.41 35.43
N SER A 100 -0.50 6.32 34.43
CA SER A 100 -0.30 5.48 33.24
C SER A 100 0.23 6.25 32.05
N GLN A 101 0.26 7.58 32.13
CA GLN A 101 0.60 8.45 31.01
C GLN A 101 2.01 8.21 30.48
N ALA A 102 2.99 8.06 31.36
CA ALA A 102 4.38 7.78 30.96
C ALA A 102 4.53 6.47 30.17
N PHE A 103 3.78 5.43 30.56
CA PHE A 103 3.77 4.16 29.83
C PHE A 103 3.13 4.28 28.45
N VAL A 104 2.02 4.99 28.36
CA VAL A 104 1.33 5.24 27.09
C VAL A 104 2.19 6.08 26.15
N GLU A 105 2.80 7.16 26.67
CA GLU A 105 3.73 8.01 25.91
C GLU A 105 4.94 7.24 25.39
N GLU A 106 5.52 6.33 26.21
CA GLU A 106 6.60 5.47 25.75
C GLU A 106 6.13 4.52 24.64
N LEU A 107 4.96 3.91 24.80
CA LEU A 107 4.39 3.00 23.81
C LEU A 107 4.07 3.72 22.49
N GLU A 108 3.53 4.92 22.56
CA GLU A 108 3.25 5.78 21.39
C GLU A 108 4.55 6.27 20.74
N SER A 109 5.53 6.73 21.52
CA SER A 109 6.83 7.16 21.00
C SER A 109 7.54 6.06 20.22
N LYS A 110 7.48 4.82 20.72
CA LYS A 110 8.02 3.64 20.04
C LYS A 110 7.22 3.30 18.77
N ALA A 111 5.88 3.41 18.81
CA ALA A 111 5.02 3.19 17.65
C ALA A 111 5.24 4.24 16.54
N HIS A 112 5.55 5.50 16.93
CA HIS A 112 5.80 6.61 15.99
C HIS A 112 7.27 6.75 15.57
N THR A 113 8.17 5.88 16.05
CA THR A 113 9.59 5.93 15.67
C THR A 113 9.75 5.85 14.16
N VAL A 114 10.43 6.83 13.57
CA VAL A 114 10.68 6.91 12.13
C VAL A 114 11.49 5.69 11.66
N ALA A 115 10.96 5.00 10.67
CA ALA A 115 11.63 3.87 10.05
C ALA A 115 12.63 4.36 8.99
N PHE A 116 13.91 4.09 9.17
CA PHE A 116 14.96 4.43 8.21
C PHE A 116 15.02 3.46 7.02
N PHE A 117 14.47 2.27 7.16
CA PHE A 117 14.46 1.26 6.09
C PHE A 117 13.84 1.78 4.79
N LYS A 118 12.68 2.44 4.85
CA LYS A 118 11.98 2.93 3.65
C LYS A 118 12.76 3.98 2.85
N PRO A 119 13.26 5.08 3.45
CA PRO A 119 14.05 6.07 2.71
C PRO A 119 15.36 5.49 2.17
N VAL A 120 16.04 4.61 2.92
CA VAL A 120 17.26 3.94 2.46
C VAL A 120 16.96 3.02 1.27
N LEU A 121 15.86 2.25 1.31
CA LEU A 121 15.41 1.42 0.19
C LEU A 121 15.18 2.26 -1.07
N ILE A 122 14.51 3.40 -0.95
CA ILE A 122 14.23 4.28 -2.10
C ILE A 122 15.52 4.88 -2.66
N ALA A 123 16.39 5.40 -1.78
CA ALA A 123 17.66 5.99 -2.20
C ALA A 123 18.55 4.99 -2.93
N SER A 124 18.60 3.78 -2.44
CA SER A 124 19.42 2.74 -3.00
C SER A 124 18.85 2.16 -4.30
N LEU A 125 17.53 2.06 -4.45
CA LEU A 125 16.92 1.75 -5.75
C LEU A 125 17.25 2.82 -6.81
N ILE A 126 17.21 4.09 -6.41
CA ILE A 126 17.60 5.20 -7.30
C ILE A 126 19.08 5.05 -7.71
N ALA A 127 19.97 4.81 -6.75
CA ALA A 127 21.39 4.61 -7.00
C ALA A 127 21.66 3.42 -7.95
N MET A 128 20.95 2.30 -7.75
CA MET A 128 21.04 1.13 -8.63
C MET A 128 20.56 1.41 -10.04
N VAL A 129 19.45 2.15 -10.20
CA VAL A 129 18.94 2.55 -11.52
C VAL A 129 19.94 3.50 -12.23
N CYS A 130 20.53 4.45 -11.51
CA CYS A 130 21.56 5.32 -12.04
C CYS A 130 22.80 4.54 -12.48
N TYR A 131 23.22 3.58 -11.66
CA TYR A 131 24.34 2.70 -11.99
C TYR A 131 24.07 1.85 -13.25
N LEU A 132 22.91 1.22 -13.34
CA LEU A 132 22.50 0.45 -14.52
C LEU A 132 22.43 1.33 -15.77
N GLY A 133 21.91 2.56 -15.65
CA GLY A 133 21.89 3.54 -16.73
C GLY A 133 23.30 3.88 -17.22
N TYR A 134 24.23 4.12 -16.29
CA TYR A 134 25.63 4.38 -16.61
C TYR A 134 26.33 3.18 -17.28
N ALA A 135 26.13 1.98 -16.74
CA ALA A 135 26.75 0.75 -17.26
C ALA A 135 26.21 0.35 -18.64
N SER A 136 24.91 0.65 -18.90
CA SER A 136 24.25 0.30 -20.17
C SER A 136 24.39 1.38 -21.26
N GLU A 137 25.12 2.48 -21.02
CA GLU A 137 25.38 3.49 -22.03
C GLU A 137 26.12 2.89 -23.22
N ARG A 138 25.55 3.07 -24.43
CA ARG A 138 26.04 2.46 -25.67
C ARG A 138 26.86 3.44 -26.45
N PHE A 139 28.01 2.97 -26.95
CA PHE A 139 28.91 3.70 -27.82
C PHE A 139 29.04 3.01 -29.19
N VAL A 140 29.19 3.80 -30.22
CA VAL A 140 29.51 3.28 -31.55
C VAL A 140 30.98 2.88 -31.53
N VAL A 141 31.26 1.61 -31.75
CA VAL A 141 32.63 1.06 -31.75
C VAL A 141 33.15 0.97 -33.16
N SER A 142 32.33 0.58 -34.10
CA SER A 142 32.69 0.49 -35.49
C SER A 142 31.54 0.90 -36.40
N GLU A 143 31.86 1.58 -37.47
CA GLU A 143 30.95 1.91 -38.54
C GLU A 143 31.50 1.28 -39.82
N GLU A 144 30.70 0.42 -40.43
CA GLU A 144 31.04 -0.20 -41.73
C GLU A 144 30.38 0.61 -42.83
N TYR A 145 31.23 1.18 -43.69
CA TYR A 145 30.79 1.92 -44.85
C TYR A 145 31.00 1.10 -46.12
N LYS A 146 30.03 1.09 -46.99
CA LYS A 146 30.13 0.52 -48.31
C LYS A 146 30.25 1.69 -49.31
N THR A 147 31.20 1.61 -50.20
CA THR A 147 31.31 2.59 -51.29
C THR A 147 30.17 2.32 -52.26
N ILE A 148 29.45 3.37 -52.58
CA ILE A 148 28.39 3.39 -53.57
C ILE A 148 28.70 4.39 -54.65
N PHE A 149 28.20 4.12 -55.84
CA PHE A 149 28.22 5.05 -56.94
C PHE A 149 26.84 5.69 -57.13
N LEU A 150 26.75 7.00 -56.93
CA LEU A 150 25.51 7.75 -57.11
C LEU A 150 25.46 8.24 -58.54
N VAL A 151 24.47 7.80 -59.33
CA VAL A 151 24.28 8.18 -60.72
C VAL A 151 23.72 9.61 -60.82
N GLU A 152 24.44 10.55 -61.44
CA GLU A 152 24.01 11.97 -61.54
C GLU A 152 23.41 12.30 -62.90
N LYS A 153 23.70 11.50 -63.94
CA LYS A 153 23.17 11.70 -65.30
C LYS A 153 21.84 11.03 -65.53
N ARG A 154 21.00 11.59 -66.36
CA ARG A 154 19.61 11.08 -66.58
C ARG A 154 19.52 9.65 -67.05
N ARG A 155 20.45 9.21 -67.93
CA ARG A 155 20.53 7.85 -68.47
C ARG A 155 22.00 7.45 -68.61
N VAL A 156 22.36 6.33 -68.00
CA VAL A 156 23.75 5.86 -68.01
C VAL A 156 23.76 4.38 -68.33
N HIS A 157 24.63 3.95 -69.27
CA HIS A 157 24.83 2.57 -69.61
C HIS A 157 25.84 1.90 -68.69
N ILE A 158 25.51 0.77 -68.17
CA ILE A 158 26.41 -0.14 -67.49
C ILE A 158 26.95 -1.11 -68.52
N ARG A 159 28.27 -1.16 -68.66
CA ARG A 159 28.95 -1.85 -69.73
C ARG A 159 29.65 -3.13 -69.23
N GLU A 160 29.88 -4.07 -70.18
CA GLU A 160 30.57 -5.34 -69.90
C GLU A 160 32.07 -5.17 -69.57
N HIS A 161 32.70 -4.24 -70.29
CA HIS A 161 34.10 -3.90 -70.16
C HIS A 161 34.33 -2.41 -69.95
N PRO A 162 35.48 -1.96 -69.37
CA PRO A 162 35.76 -0.54 -69.18
C PRO A 162 36.15 0.16 -70.48
N ASP A 163 35.25 0.13 -71.42
CA ASP A 163 35.38 0.74 -72.76
C ASP A 163 34.04 1.34 -73.21
N LYS A 164 34.12 2.51 -73.87
CA LYS A 164 32.95 3.24 -74.37
C LYS A 164 32.23 2.53 -75.53
N HIS A 165 32.89 1.63 -76.24
CA HIS A 165 32.34 0.85 -77.33
C HIS A 165 31.86 -0.56 -76.86
N SER A 166 32.09 -0.93 -75.63
CA SER A 166 31.69 -2.21 -75.07
C SER A 166 30.16 -2.38 -75.02
N ARG A 167 29.70 -3.60 -75.03
CA ARG A 167 28.30 -3.96 -74.96
C ARG A 167 27.63 -3.40 -73.69
N SER A 168 26.44 -2.78 -73.83
CA SER A 168 25.66 -2.35 -72.69
C SER A 168 24.92 -3.55 -72.08
N LEU A 169 25.18 -3.83 -70.79
CA LEU A 169 24.54 -4.88 -70.02
C LEU A 169 23.19 -4.42 -69.44
N ASN A 170 23.16 -3.16 -69.01
CA ASN A 170 21.99 -2.57 -68.41
C ASN A 170 22.01 -1.03 -68.55
N MET A 171 20.86 -0.42 -68.32
CA MET A 171 20.69 1.03 -68.26
C MET A 171 20.28 1.44 -66.85
N THR A 172 20.90 2.45 -66.32
CA THR A 172 20.57 3.03 -64.98
C THR A 172 20.18 4.49 -65.14
N TYR A 173 19.54 5.05 -64.13
CA TYR A 173 18.95 6.37 -64.17
C TYR A 173 19.48 7.25 -63.03
N GLN A 174 19.34 8.54 -63.17
CA GLN A 174 19.74 9.52 -62.17
C GLN A 174 19.13 9.23 -60.81
N GLY A 175 19.94 9.36 -59.76
CA GLY A 175 19.54 9.13 -58.34
C GLY A 175 19.66 7.68 -57.88
N ILE A 176 19.97 6.72 -58.80
CA ILE A 176 20.17 5.33 -58.42
C ILE A 176 21.55 5.18 -57.75
N ARG A 177 21.58 4.45 -56.65
CA ARG A 177 22.79 4.10 -55.90
C ARG A 177 23.19 2.68 -56.25
N LEU A 178 24.41 2.52 -56.76
CA LEU A 178 24.95 1.23 -57.18
C LEU A 178 26.11 0.86 -56.24
N ALA A 179 26.13 -0.38 -55.76
CA ALA A 179 27.23 -0.86 -54.94
C ALA A 179 28.50 -0.98 -55.77
N VAL A 180 29.57 -0.40 -55.30
CA VAL A 180 30.89 -0.44 -55.95
C VAL A 180 31.67 -1.65 -55.48
N THR A 181 32.19 -2.44 -56.40
CA THR A 181 33.07 -3.60 -56.11
C THR A 181 34.53 -3.28 -56.32
N ASP A 182 34.83 -2.41 -57.28
CA ASP A 182 36.22 -2.06 -57.60
C ASP A 182 36.31 -0.66 -58.24
N THR A 183 37.33 0.09 -57.85
CA THR A 183 37.63 1.44 -58.34
C THR A 183 39.03 1.54 -58.99
N SER A 184 39.70 0.38 -59.20
CA SER A 184 41.07 0.35 -59.69
C SER A 184 41.21 0.64 -61.19
N PHE A 185 40.11 0.72 -61.93
CA PHE A 185 40.11 0.97 -63.38
C PHE A 185 40.13 2.48 -63.64
N GLN A 186 41.05 2.94 -64.47
CA GLN A 186 41.20 4.33 -64.84
C GLN A 186 39.87 4.83 -65.48
N ASP A 187 39.29 5.91 -64.95
CA ASP A 187 38.04 6.53 -65.40
C ASP A 187 36.78 5.60 -65.33
N TRP A 188 36.88 4.39 -64.87
CA TRP A 188 35.76 3.46 -64.79
C TRP A 188 35.61 2.87 -63.39
N VAL A 189 34.34 2.67 -62.97
CA VAL A 189 33.97 2.09 -61.67
C VAL A 189 33.23 0.80 -61.91
N LYS A 190 33.64 -0.31 -61.26
CA LYS A 190 32.96 -1.59 -61.33
C LYS A 190 31.81 -1.57 -60.32
N VAL A 191 30.58 -1.75 -60.81
CA VAL A 191 29.37 -1.67 -60.00
C VAL A 191 28.51 -2.90 -60.14
N VAL A 192 27.70 -3.19 -59.12
CA VAL A 192 26.71 -4.28 -59.12
C VAL A 192 25.40 -3.72 -59.70
N HIS A 193 24.89 -4.31 -60.77
CA HIS A 193 23.66 -3.88 -61.45
C HIS A 193 22.45 -4.81 -61.27
N ARG A 194 22.66 -6.03 -60.76
CA ARG A 194 21.62 -7.03 -60.40
C ARG A 194 22.05 -7.80 -59.18
N HIS A 195 21.06 -8.41 -58.48
CA HIS A 195 21.35 -9.36 -57.41
C HIS A 195 21.71 -10.73 -57.97
N GLY A 196 22.97 -11.15 -57.85
CA GLY A 196 23.55 -12.44 -58.27
C GLY A 196 25.05 -12.38 -58.55
N ALA A 197 25.74 -13.56 -58.59
CA ALA A 197 27.20 -13.63 -58.62
C ALA A 197 27.84 -13.02 -59.91
N ASP A 198 27.11 -12.99 -61.04
CA ASP A 198 27.61 -12.48 -62.34
C ASP A 198 27.02 -11.12 -62.76
N SER A 199 26.60 -10.33 -61.79
CA SER A 199 25.82 -9.10 -62.03
C SER A 199 26.66 -7.82 -61.91
N THR A 200 27.93 -7.86 -62.25
CA THR A 200 28.79 -6.69 -62.23
C THR A 200 29.02 -6.11 -63.62
N GLY A 201 29.13 -4.82 -63.70
CA GLY A 201 29.47 -4.09 -64.93
C GLY A 201 30.22 -2.80 -64.63
N PHE A 202 30.62 -2.12 -65.70
CA PHE A 202 31.43 -0.93 -65.61
C PHE A 202 30.61 0.32 -65.94
N ILE A 203 30.82 1.38 -65.15
CA ILE A 203 30.24 2.68 -65.39
C ILE A 203 31.37 3.72 -65.42
N HIS A 204 31.30 4.71 -66.30
CA HIS A 204 32.32 5.71 -66.40
C HIS A 204 32.19 6.69 -65.22
N ALA A 205 33.32 7.04 -64.60
CA ALA A 205 33.36 7.87 -63.38
C ALA A 205 32.67 9.25 -63.55
N SER A 206 32.74 9.83 -64.75
CA SER A 206 32.08 11.12 -65.04
C SER A 206 30.54 11.06 -65.07
N MET A 207 29.93 9.91 -64.92
CA MET A 207 28.49 9.74 -64.92
C MET A 207 27.83 9.89 -63.53
N GLY A 208 28.65 10.07 -62.46
CA GLY A 208 28.18 10.22 -61.10
C GLY A 208 29.31 10.50 -60.14
N SER A 209 29.03 10.34 -58.86
CA SER A 209 29.98 10.53 -57.77
C SER A 209 30.08 9.30 -56.88
N LEU A 210 31.26 9.07 -56.32
CA LEU A 210 31.48 8.04 -55.30
C LEU A 210 31.05 8.62 -53.94
N ASP A 211 30.18 7.90 -53.26
CA ASP A 211 29.73 8.23 -51.91
C ASP A 211 29.90 7.02 -50.95
N ARG A 212 29.82 7.25 -49.67
CA ARG A 212 29.90 6.18 -48.64
C ARG A 212 28.58 6.05 -47.94
N GLU A 213 27.95 4.89 -48.11
CA GLU A 213 26.74 4.56 -47.42
C GLU A 213 27.03 3.72 -46.16
N LEU A 214 26.51 4.13 -45.02
CA LEU A 214 26.66 3.42 -43.77
C LEU A 214 25.80 2.11 -43.83
N VAL A 215 26.48 0.98 -43.80
CA VAL A 215 25.81 -0.34 -43.85
C VAL A 215 25.49 -0.86 -42.47
N ASN A 216 26.41 -0.75 -41.54
CA ASN A 216 26.27 -1.30 -40.22
C ASN A 216 26.94 -0.40 -39.16
N ARG A 217 26.28 -0.33 -37.97
CA ARG A 217 26.83 0.30 -36.76
C ARG A 217 26.86 -0.71 -35.66
N ARG A 218 28.03 -1.03 -35.19
CA ARG A 218 28.18 -1.89 -34.01
C ARG A 218 28.23 -1.02 -32.76
N TYR A 219 27.31 -1.32 -31.86
CA TYR A 219 27.23 -0.69 -30.56
C TYR A 219 27.71 -1.64 -29.47
N GLU A 220 28.52 -1.13 -28.57
CA GLU A 220 28.89 -1.85 -27.34
C GLU A 220 28.49 -1.03 -26.13
N SER A 221 28.06 -1.71 -25.05
CA SER A 221 27.78 -1.04 -23.80
C SER A 221 29.07 -0.67 -23.06
N ARG A 222 28.99 0.29 -22.15
CA ARG A 222 30.15 0.63 -21.30
C ARG A 222 30.61 -0.58 -20.48
N ALA A 223 29.69 -1.41 -20.03
CA ALA A 223 29.99 -2.61 -19.27
C ALA A 223 30.73 -3.66 -20.10
N ASP A 224 30.44 -3.79 -21.41
CA ASP A 224 31.15 -4.71 -22.32
C ASP A 224 32.62 -4.25 -22.54
N LYS A 225 32.86 -2.93 -22.58
CA LYS A 225 34.22 -2.37 -22.65
C LYS A 225 34.99 -2.52 -21.35
N MET A 226 34.30 -2.49 -20.22
CA MET A 226 34.90 -2.57 -18.88
C MET A 226 34.21 -3.66 -18.04
N PRO A 227 34.59 -4.94 -18.21
CA PRO A 227 33.94 -6.05 -17.51
C PRO A 227 34.01 -5.94 -15.97
N VAL A 228 34.95 -5.13 -15.45
CA VAL A 228 35.02 -4.78 -14.01
C VAL A 228 33.73 -4.13 -13.53
N LEU A 229 32.95 -3.47 -14.39
CA LEU A 229 31.66 -2.89 -14.01
C LEU A 229 30.64 -3.97 -13.61
N TYR A 230 30.65 -5.14 -14.23
CA TYR A 230 29.76 -6.23 -13.81
C TYR A 230 30.13 -6.75 -12.42
N LEU A 231 31.42 -6.91 -12.12
CA LEU A 231 31.88 -7.30 -10.79
C LEU A 231 31.55 -6.26 -9.73
N LEU A 232 31.78 -4.96 -10.05
CA LEU A 232 31.45 -3.86 -9.17
C LEU A 232 29.95 -3.79 -8.92
N GLY A 233 29.11 -3.96 -9.95
CA GLY A 233 27.65 -4.01 -9.83
C GLY A 233 27.18 -5.14 -8.94
N GLY A 234 27.76 -6.33 -9.08
CA GLY A 234 27.47 -7.47 -8.21
C GLY A 234 27.84 -7.21 -6.75
N LEU A 235 29.02 -6.65 -6.50
CA LEU A 235 29.48 -6.27 -5.16
C LEU A 235 28.54 -5.22 -4.53
N LEU A 236 28.21 -4.16 -5.29
CA LEU A 236 27.26 -3.13 -4.83
C LEU A 236 25.90 -3.71 -4.51
N ALA A 237 25.38 -4.65 -5.31
CA ALA A 237 24.11 -5.32 -5.03
C ALA A 237 24.16 -6.12 -3.72
N ILE A 238 25.23 -6.84 -3.45
CA ILE A 238 25.42 -7.61 -2.21
C ILE A 238 25.49 -6.64 -1.01
N LEU A 239 26.30 -5.60 -1.09
CA LEU A 239 26.42 -4.59 -0.04
C LEU A 239 25.08 -3.90 0.23
N PHE A 240 24.33 -3.65 -0.81
CA PHE A 240 23.00 -3.08 -0.74
C PHE A 240 22.01 -3.98 0.02
N VAL A 241 21.95 -5.26 -0.32
CA VAL A 241 21.10 -6.23 0.40
C VAL A 241 21.52 -6.32 1.87
N ALA A 242 22.81 -6.37 2.15
CA ALA A 242 23.34 -6.39 3.51
C ALA A 242 22.92 -5.13 4.30
N LEU A 243 23.03 -3.96 3.68
CA LEU A 243 22.60 -2.68 4.27
C LEU A 243 21.09 -2.68 4.58
N LEU A 244 20.25 -3.15 3.65
CA LEU A 244 18.81 -3.23 3.87
C LEU A 244 18.44 -4.16 5.02
N VAL A 245 19.07 -5.34 5.10
CA VAL A 245 18.85 -6.29 6.20
C VAL A 245 19.28 -5.68 7.52
N TRP A 246 20.42 -5.01 7.56
CA TRP A 246 20.93 -4.33 8.75
C TRP A 246 20.00 -3.20 9.21
N MET A 247 19.56 -2.33 8.28
CA MET A 247 18.63 -1.24 8.59
C MET A 247 17.29 -1.75 9.09
N ARG A 248 16.77 -2.82 8.49
CA ARG A 248 15.53 -3.46 8.97
C ARG A 248 15.67 -4.01 10.39
N ARG A 249 16.82 -4.62 10.71
CA ARG A 249 17.11 -5.10 12.07
C ARG A 249 17.22 -3.94 13.06
N LEU A 250 17.88 -2.85 12.68
CA LEU A 250 17.96 -1.64 13.51
C LEU A 250 16.57 -1.03 13.77
N ASP A 251 15.76 -0.84 12.73
CA ASP A 251 14.42 -0.29 12.86
C ASP A 251 13.55 -1.17 13.77
N ASN A 252 13.62 -2.49 13.62
CA ASN A 252 12.89 -3.42 14.48
C ASN A 252 13.35 -3.28 15.96
N ARG A 253 14.66 -3.27 16.22
CA ARG A 253 15.20 -3.10 17.60
C ARG A 253 14.75 -1.78 18.22
N ARG A 254 14.76 -0.68 17.48
CA ARG A 254 14.37 0.64 17.97
C ARG A 254 12.87 0.73 18.29
N LYS A 255 12.03 -0.01 17.57
CA LYS A 255 10.58 -0.03 17.77
C LYS A 255 10.13 -1.02 18.81
N THR A 256 10.93 -2.07 19.08
CA THR A 256 10.53 -3.12 20.01
C THR A 256 10.59 -2.60 21.44
N MET A 257 9.49 -2.77 22.16
CA MET A 257 9.34 -2.53 23.59
C MET A 257 9.19 -3.87 24.29
N PHE A 258 9.98 -4.10 25.32
CA PHE A 258 9.91 -5.30 26.13
C PHE A 258 9.25 -4.95 27.47
N VAL A 259 8.14 -5.60 27.76
CA VAL A 259 7.46 -5.51 29.05
C VAL A 259 7.51 -6.89 29.70
N ASN A 260 8.26 -7.00 30.77
CA ASN A 260 8.41 -8.25 31.49
C ASN A 260 7.74 -8.17 32.84
N TYR A 261 6.68 -8.95 33.03
CA TYR A 261 6.01 -9.08 34.30
C TYR A 261 6.70 -10.17 35.12
N THR A 262 7.32 -9.76 36.20
CA THR A 262 7.85 -10.69 37.23
C THR A 262 6.72 -11.02 38.17
N MET A 263 6.20 -12.24 38.07
CA MET A 263 5.13 -12.76 38.92
C MET A 263 5.70 -13.88 39.78
N ASP A 264 5.40 -13.87 41.06
CA ASP A 264 5.58 -15.03 41.93
C ASP A 264 4.53 -16.12 41.58
N ASP A 265 4.69 -17.30 42.12
CA ASP A 265 3.83 -18.44 41.77
C ASP A 265 2.36 -18.17 42.08
N GLY A 266 2.05 -17.49 43.17
CA GLY A 266 0.68 -17.14 43.56
C GLY A 266 0.03 -16.12 42.64
N LEU A 267 0.78 -15.12 42.22
CA LEU A 267 0.32 -14.11 41.24
C LEU A 267 0.12 -14.73 39.85
N ARG A 268 0.96 -15.69 39.49
CA ARG A 268 0.85 -16.42 38.24
C ARG A 268 -0.42 -17.27 38.19
N GLU A 269 -0.71 -18.00 39.26
CA GLU A 269 -1.96 -18.78 39.37
C GLU A 269 -3.19 -17.88 39.28
N LEU A 270 -3.18 -16.75 39.98
CA LEU A 270 -4.27 -15.76 39.90
C LEU A 270 -4.44 -15.22 38.47
N TYR A 271 -3.35 -14.94 37.79
CA TYR A 271 -3.43 -14.43 36.42
C TYR A 271 -3.88 -15.50 35.42
N ASP A 272 -3.46 -16.74 35.60
CA ASP A 272 -3.92 -17.85 34.77
C ASP A 272 -5.45 -18.11 35.00
N GLU A 273 -5.95 -17.91 36.20
CA GLU A 273 -7.39 -17.98 36.48
C GLU A 273 -8.15 -16.79 35.85
N PHE A 274 -7.58 -15.59 35.89
CA PHE A 274 -8.12 -14.43 35.16
C PHE A 274 -8.25 -14.70 33.64
N ILE A 275 -7.24 -15.32 33.04
CA ILE A 275 -7.29 -15.72 31.62
C ILE A 275 -8.38 -16.78 31.35
N LYS A 276 -8.52 -17.75 32.24
CA LYS A 276 -9.61 -18.76 32.12
C LYS A 276 -11.01 -18.14 32.22
N CYS A 277 -11.21 -17.22 33.16
CA CYS A 277 -12.49 -16.49 33.28
C CYS A 277 -12.79 -15.66 32.01
N PHE A 278 -11.76 -15.06 31.40
CA PHE A 278 -11.94 -14.39 30.14
C PHE A 278 -12.27 -15.35 29.00
N GLN A 279 -11.64 -16.53 28.93
CA GLN A 279 -11.94 -17.56 27.94
C GLN A 279 -13.36 -18.10 28.07
N GLU A 280 -13.87 -18.29 29.32
CA GLU A 280 -15.25 -18.63 29.58
C GLU A 280 -16.22 -17.58 29.04
N PHE A 281 -15.92 -16.29 29.27
CA PHE A 281 -16.67 -15.18 28.67
C PHE A 281 -16.58 -15.21 27.13
N ALA A 282 -15.40 -15.39 26.58
CA ALA A 282 -15.16 -15.38 25.13
C ALA A 282 -15.87 -16.56 24.40
N SER A 283 -16.21 -17.66 25.14
CA SER A 283 -16.97 -18.79 24.62
C SER A 283 -18.47 -18.53 24.46
N THR A 284 -18.96 -17.35 24.86
CA THR A 284 -20.38 -16.97 24.75
C THR A 284 -20.79 -16.90 23.27
N ALA A 285 -21.94 -17.47 22.94
CA ALA A 285 -22.41 -17.61 21.57
C ALA A 285 -22.56 -16.25 20.86
N ARG A 286 -23.02 -15.22 21.59
CA ARG A 286 -23.09 -13.85 21.07
C ARG A 286 -22.79 -12.84 22.17
N VAL A 287 -21.99 -11.85 21.78
CA VAL A 287 -21.63 -10.68 22.60
C VAL A 287 -21.88 -9.42 21.78
N TRP A 288 -22.47 -8.44 22.41
CA TRP A 288 -22.78 -7.14 21.76
C TRP A 288 -22.20 -5.99 22.56
N HIS A 289 -21.83 -4.94 21.87
CA HIS A 289 -21.64 -3.62 22.42
C HIS A 289 -22.95 -2.83 22.31
N THR A 290 -23.33 -2.15 23.39
CA THR A 290 -24.52 -1.30 23.42
C THR A 290 -24.15 0.07 23.91
N GLU A 291 -24.67 1.10 23.28
CA GLU A 291 -24.64 2.46 23.82
C GLU A 291 -25.72 2.63 24.90
N SER A 292 -25.53 3.58 25.80
CA SER A 292 -26.27 3.70 27.10
C SER A 292 -27.79 3.68 27.03
N ALA A 293 -28.41 3.78 25.89
CA ALA A 293 -29.85 3.94 25.72
C ALA A 293 -30.58 2.81 24.95
N VAL A 294 -30.05 1.58 24.96
CA VAL A 294 -30.88 0.35 24.83
C VAL A 294 -31.33 -0.14 23.45
N ILE A 295 -31.36 0.62 22.38
CA ILE A 295 -32.03 0.14 21.17
C ILE A 295 -31.05 -0.42 20.11
N HIS A 296 -29.82 0.04 20.07
CA HIS A 296 -28.85 -0.40 19.09
C HIS A 296 -27.77 -1.26 19.73
N ARG A 297 -27.74 -2.55 19.35
CA ARG A 297 -26.68 -3.50 19.75
C ARG A 297 -25.81 -3.82 18.54
N THR A 298 -24.53 -3.58 18.69
CA THR A 298 -23.54 -3.92 17.66
C THR A 298 -22.83 -5.21 18.05
N PRO A 299 -22.83 -6.25 17.21
CA PRO A 299 -22.18 -7.51 17.55
C PRO A 299 -20.67 -7.32 17.65
N ILE A 300 -20.08 -7.79 18.74
CA ILE A 300 -18.63 -7.89 18.92
C ILE A 300 -18.17 -9.16 18.21
N ARG A 301 -17.33 -9.03 17.20
CA ARG A 301 -16.90 -10.14 16.35
C ARG A 301 -15.54 -10.69 16.72
N GLU A 302 -14.75 -9.92 17.44
CA GLU A 302 -13.36 -10.24 17.71
C GLU A 302 -13.08 -10.16 19.22
N ILE A 303 -13.01 -11.33 19.82
CA ILE A 303 -12.61 -11.53 21.22
C ILE A 303 -11.50 -12.57 21.19
N SER A 304 -10.37 -12.31 21.84
CA SER A 304 -9.20 -13.19 21.84
C SER A 304 -8.56 -13.25 23.22
N ALA A 305 -8.12 -14.42 23.63
CA ALA A 305 -7.38 -14.59 24.88
C ALA A 305 -5.97 -13.95 24.85
N HIS A 306 -5.43 -13.69 23.65
CA HIS A 306 -4.15 -13.04 23.52
C HIS A 306 -4.09 -12.19 22.25
N ARG A 307 -3.89 -10.88 22.45
CA ARG A 307 -3.54 -9.93 21.39
C ARG A 307 -2.81 -8.73 21.99
N LEU A 308 -1.92 -8.14 21.23
CA LEU A 308 -1.12 -6.99 21.65
C LEU A 308 -1.50 -5.72 20.88
N PRO A 309 -1.45 -4.54 21.52
CA PRO A 309 -1.78 -3.27 20.88
C PRO A 309 -0.77 -2.87 19.79
N SER A 310 0.44 -3.41 19.83
CA SER A 310 1.47 -3.17 18.84
C SER A 310 2.20 -4.47 18.47
N PRO A 311 2.55 -4.69 17.20
CA PRO A 311 3.36 -5.84 16.79
C PRO A 311 4.81 -5.76 17.29
N HIS A 312 5.22 -4.60 17.80
CA HIS A 312 6.55 -4.37 18.35
C HIS A 312 6.59 -4.45 19.89
N LEU A 313 5.46 -4.76 20.52
CA LEU A 313 5.41 -5.03 21.95
C LEU A 313 5.66 -6.52 22.19
N VAL A 314 6.65 -6.83 23.01
CA VAL A 314 6.97 -8.18 23.45
C VAL A 314 6.64 -8.28 24.94
N ILE A 315 5.81 -9.23 25.31
CA ILE A 315 5.34 -9.42 26.67
C ILE A 315 5.37 -10.92 27.03
N ASN A 316 5.62 -11.22 28.26
CA ASN A 316 5.73 -12.60 28.76
C ASN A 316 4.40 -13.19 29.32
N VAL A 317 3.30 -12.45 29.20
CA VAL A 317 1.97 -12.86 29.66
C VAL A 317 0.93 -12.77 28.53
N SER A 318 -0.16 -13.52 28.64
CA SER A 318 -1.27 -13.41 27.71
C SER A 318 -2.06 -12.13 27.99
N VAL A 319 -2.50 -11.43 26.95
CA VAL A 319 -3.28 -10.20 27.07
C VAL A 319 -4.64 -10.42 26.42
N PRO A 320 -5.72 -10.56 27.22
CA PRO A 320 -7.09 -10.63 26.71
C PRO A 320 -7.46 -9.38 25.91
N TYR A 321 -8.29 -9.57 24.90
CA TYR A 321 -8.60 -8.55 23.92
C TYR A 321 -10.07 -8.60 23.50
N ILE A 322 -10.67 -7.41 23.41
CA ILE A 322 -12.03 -7.22 22.88
C ILE A 322 -12.00 -6.08 21.87
N ARG A 323 -12.59 -6.28 20.70
CA ARG A 323 -12.77 -5.24 19.69
C ARG A 323 -14.17 -4.68 19.76
N LEU A 324 -14.30 -3.46 20.25
CA LEU A 324 -15.52 -2.66 20.18
C LEU A 324 -15.62 -1.98 18.80
N PRO A 325 -16.79 -1.44 18.41
CA PRO A 325 -16.97 -0.77 17.12
C PRO A 325 -16.04 0.41 16.88
N ASP A 326 -15.75 1.18 17.92
CA ASP A 326 -14.98 2.42 17.88
C ASP A 326 -13.55 2.31 18.44
N LYS A 327 -13.28 1.29 19.28
CA LYS A 327 -11.99 1.10 19.96
C LYS A 327 -11.68 -0.35 20.25
N GLU A 328 -10.45 -0.61 20.63
CA GLU A 328 -9.95 -1.91 21.04
C GLU A 328 -9.55 -1.88 22.50
N LEU A 329 -9.90 -2.91 23.24
CA LEU A 329 -9.60 -3.08 24.67
C LEU A 329 -8.58 -4.19 24.86
N TYR A 330 -7.50 -3.90 25.57
CA TYR A 330 -6.44 -4.85 25.93
C TYR A 330 -6.32 -4.92 27.44
N PHE A 331 -6.57 -6.10 28.02
CA PHE A 331 -6.58 -6.31 29.46
C PHE A 331 -5.19 -6.77 29.92
N PHE A 332 -4.37 -5.83 30.33
CA PHE A 332 -3.07 -6.10 30.95
C PHE A 332 -3.23 -6.49 32.42
N PRO A 333 -2.19 -7.07 33.08
CA PRO A 333 -2.31 -7.50 34.48
C PRO A 333 -2.76 -6.40 35.45
N GLU A 334 -2.36 -5.14 35.23
CA GLU A 334 -2.66 -4.04 36.14
C GLU A 334 -3.59 -2.95 35.57
N ARG A 335 -3.84 -2.93 34.24
CA ARG A 335 -4.60 -1.87 33.56
C ARG A 335 -5.29 -2.34 32.30
N ILE A 336 -6.27 -1.60 31.87
CA ILE A 336 -6.82 -1.74 30.52
C ILE A 336 -6.18 -0.71 29.64
N ILE A 337 -5.70 -1.14 28.47
CA ILE A 337 -5.23 -0.23 27.41
C ILE A 337 -6.32 -0.15 26.34
N PHE A 338 -6.66 1.06 25.98
CA PHE A 338 -7.56 1.41 24.89
C PHE A 338 -6.76 1.76 23.65
N ARG A 339 -7.19 1.32 22.48
CA ARG A 339 -6.64 1.78 21.21
C ARG A 339 -7.74 2.24 20.28
N ARG A 340 -7.64 3.47 19.80
CA ARG A 340 -8.49 4.04 18.75
C ARG A 340 -7.59 4.50 17.60
N GLY A 341 -7.55 3.71 16.52
CA GLY A 341 -6.63 3.99 15.43
C GLY A 341 -5.16 3.96 15.86
N ARG A 342 -4.53 5.13 15.99
CA ARG A 342 -3.13 5.27 16.44
C ARG A 342 -2.98 5.72 17.88
N GLN A 343 -4.05 6.18 18.49
CA GLN A 343 -4.07 6.69 19.84
C GLN A 343 -4.19 5.56 20.85
N LEU A 344 -3.54 5.73 21.97
CA LEU A 344 -3.57 4.82 23.10
C LEU A 344 -4.01 5.58 24.36
N GLY A 345 -4.75 4.89 25.20
CA GLY A 345 -5.12 5.35 26.52
C GLY A 345 -5.02 4.19 27.49
N ALA A 346 -4.87 4.45 28.77
CA ALA A 346 -4.81 3.39 29.78
C ALA A 346 -5.47 3.80 31.08
N VAL A 347 -6.19 2.86 31.69
CA VAL A 347 -6.88 3.04 32.97
C VAL A 347 -6.55 1.88 33.87
N PHE A 348 -6.15 2.15 35.12
CA PHE A 348 -5.95 1.13 36.14
C PHE A 348 -7.28 0.53 36.60
N TYR A 349 -7.30 -0.74 36.95
CA TYR A 349 -8.51 -1.43 37.43
C TYR A 349 -9.11 -0.75 38.65
N LYS A 350 -8.33 -0.15 39.56
CA LYS A 350 -8.81 0.61 40.72
C LYS A 350 -9.74 1.78 40.40
N ASN A 351 -9.67 2.28 39.16
CA ASN A 351 -10.46 3.43 38.69
C ASN A 351 -11.65 2.98 37.81
N ILE A 352 -11.88 1.69 37.72
CA ILE A 352 -12.94 1.09 36.92
C ILE A 352 -14.06 0.60 37.84
N GLN A 353 -15.28 0.94 37.49
CA GLN A 353 -16.48 0.39 38.09
C GLN A 353 -17.22 -0.46 37.07
N ILE A 354 -17.63 -1.64 37.46
CA ILE A 354 -18.41 -2.55 36.61
C ILE A 354 -19.76 -2.78 37.30
N THR A 355 -20.83 -2.43 36.58
CA THR A 355 -22.20 -2.64 37.04
C THR A 355 -22.81 -3.74 36.21
N ARG A 356 -23.39 -4.76 36.89
CA ARG A 356 -24.14 -5.86 36.29
C ARG A 356 -25.62 -5.50 36.26
N GLY A 357 -26.32 -5.79 35.17
CA GLY A 357 -27.76 -5.66 35.04
C GLY A 357 -28.31 -6.77 34.15
N GLU A 358 -29.56 -7.13 34.37
CA GLU A 358 -30.27 -8.10 33.53
C GLU A 358 -31.24 -7.34 32.62
N VAL A 359 -31.38 -7.81 31.39
CA VAL A 359 -32.22 -7.20 30.37
C VAL A 359 -32.94 -8.25 29.57
N GLN A 360 -34.27 -8.14 29.55
CA GLN A 360 -35.08 -8.96 28.66
C GLN A 360 -35.10 -8.37 27.26
N PHE A 361 -34.72 -9.16 26.29
CA PHE A 361 -34.65 -8.75 24.90
C PHE A 361 -35.50 -9.65 24.01
N GLN A 362 -36.28 -9.02 23.15
CA GLN A 362 -37.12 -9.72 22.18
C GLN A 362 -36.29 -10.02 20.92
N GLU A 363 -36.04 -11.30 20.67
CA GLU A 363 -35.33 -11.74 19.46
C GLU A 363 -36.29 -11.91 18.29
N SER A 364 -35.96 -11.17 17.20
CA SER A 364 -36.66 -11.27 15.91
C SER A 364 -36.01 -12.23 14.93
N GLY A 365 -34.87 -12.83 15.30
CA GLY A 365 -34.06 -13.72 14.48
C GLY A 365 -33.73 -15.02 15.19
N ILE A 366 -32.56 -15.60 14.81
CA ILE A 366 -32.05 -16.83 15.43
C ILE A 366 -31.66 -16.55 16.88
N VAL A 367 -32.30 -17.20 17.81
CA VAL A 367 -31.95 -17.16 19.23
C VAL A 367 -30.54 -17.76 19.43
N PRO A 368 -29.64 -17.08 20.16
CA PRO A 368 -28.34 -17.65 20.50
C PRO A 368 -28.49 -18.99 21.25
N SER A 369 -27.60 -19.95 20.98
CA SER A 369 -27.69 -21.31 21.53
C SER A 369 -27.54 -21.38 23.05
N ASP A 370 -26.92 -20.35 23.64
CA ASP A 370 -26.68 -20.25 25.10
C ASP A 370 -27.62 -19.24 25.80
N ALA A 371 -28.63 -18.74 25.10
CA ALA A 371 -29.58 -17.79 25.64
C ALA A 371 -30.67 -18.49 26.45
N THR A 372 -31.05 -17.88 27.56
CA THR A 372 -32.17 -18.33 28.37
C THR A 372 -33.45 -17.71 27.84
N VAL A 373 -34.35 -18.55 27.28
CA VAL A 373 -35.66 -18.11 26.81
C VAL A 373 -36.61 -18.09 28.01
N VAL A 374 -37.12 -16.91 28.34
CA VAL A 374 -38.09 -16.72 29.46
C VAL A 374 -39.50 -17.00 29.03
N THR A 375 -39.87 -16.44 27.85
CA THR A 375 -41.23 -16.60 27.32
C THR A 375 -41.21 -16.39 25.80
N GLN A 376 -42.31 -16.75 25.18
CA GLN A 376 -42.52 -16.49 23.75
C GLN A 376 -43.83 -15.73 23.56
N ARG A 377 -43.83 -14.81 22.61
CA ARG A 377 -45.03 -14.05 22.29
C ARG A 377 -45.11 -13.77 20.79
N TRP A 378 -46.33 -13.72 20.29
CA TRP A 378 -46.56 -13.35 18.90
C TRP A 378 -46.21 -11.85 18.64
N GLU A 379 -45.70 -11.58 17.50
CA GLU A 379 -45.33 -10.20 17.11
C GLU A 379 -46.56 -9.29 17.06
N TYR A 380 -47.67 -9.82 16.55
CA TYR A 380 -48.97 -9.14 16.49
C TYR A 380 -50.02 -9.92 17.27
N LEU A 381 -50.61 -9.26 18.27
CA LEU A 381 -51.66 -9.79 19.08
C LEU A 381 -52.98 -9.09 18.81
N ASN A 382 -54.08 -9.82 18.84
CA ASN A 382 -55.41 -9.26 18.85
C ASN A 382 -55.77 -8.69 20.25
N LYS A 383 -56.94 -8.07 20.40
CA LYS A 383 -57.41 -7.51 21.69
C LYS A 383 -57.53 -8.56 22.80
N ASN A 384 -57.66 -9.85 22.46
CA ASN A 384 -57.82 -10.93 23.40
C ASN A 384 -56.48 -11.62 23.75
N GLY A 385 -55.33 -11.11 23.24
CA GLY A 385 -54.03 -11.70 23.50
C GLY A 385 -53.67 -12.91 22.63
N GLU A 386 -54.50 -13.27 21.65
CA GLU A 386 -54.23 -14.33 20.68
C GLU A 386 -53.49 -13.78 19.43
N PRO A 387 -52.86 -14.65 18.63
CA PRO A 387 -52.18 -14.21 17.40
C PRO A 387 -53.17 -13.56 16.42
N ASP A 388 -52.86 -12.36 15.97
CA ASP A 388 -53.70 -11.63 15.01
C ASP A 388 -53.59 -12.25 13.63
N ARG A 389 -54.66 -12.92 13.18
CA ARG A 389 -54.75 -13.64 11.89
C ARG A 389 -54.74 -12.70 10.65
N ARG A 390 -54.85 -11.40 10.84
CA ARG A 390 -54.76 -10.42 9.74
C ARG A 390 -53.36 -10.31 9.20
N PHE A 391 -52.35 -10.68 9.99
CA PHE A 391 -50.96 -10.67 9.62
C PHE A 391 -50.50 -12.07 9.18
N ARG A 392 -50.30 -12.28 7.88
CA ARG A 392 -49.92 -13.60 7.33
C ARG A 392 -48.55 -14.08 7.83
N ASP A 393 -47.62 -13.14 8.06
CA ASP A 393 -46.25 -13.41 8.54
C ASP A 393 -46.08 -13.14 10.04
N ASN A 394 -47.13 -13.33 10.82
CA ASN A 394 -47.07 -13.17 12.26
C ASN A 394 -46.09 -14.19 12.86
N ARG A 395 -44.99 -13.72 13.47
CA ARG A 395 -43.90 -14.54 13.98
C ARG A 395 -44.02 -14.73 15.50
N LEU A 396 -43.64 -15.92 15.94
CA LEU A 396 -43.45 -16.18 17.34
C LEU A 396 -42.06 -15.71 17.75
N LEU A 397 -41.99 -14.67 18.58
CA LEU A 397 -40.77 -14.04 19.04
C LEU A 397 -40.40 -14.56 20.41
N SER A 398 -39.13 -14.93 20.60
CA SER A 398 -38.59 -15.37 21.88
C SER A 398 -38.09 -14.16 22.67
N ILE A 399 -38.51 -14.08 23.95
CA ILE A 399 -37.99 -13.13 24.92
C ILE A 399 -36.91 -13.83 25.71
N CYS A 400 -35.67 -13.34 25.57
CA CYS A 400 -34.49 -13.92 26.20
C CYS A 400 -33.95 -13.03 27.29
N ASP A 401 -33.44 -13.61 28.36
CA ASP A 401 -32.71 -12.93 29.41
C ASP A 401 -31.23 -12.82 29.01
N TYR A 402 -30.74 -11.58 28.97
CA TYR A 402 -29.35 -11.26 28.72
C TYR A 402 -28.74 -10.52 29.89
N THR A 403 -27.42 -10.68 30.07
CA THR A 403 -26.70 -9.91 31.09
C THR A 403 -25.94 -8.77 30.45
N ARG A 404 -26.07 -7.62 31.06
CA ARG A 404 -25.41 -6.40 30.68
C ARG A 404 -24.34 -6.02 31.69
N TYR A 405 -23.13 -5.68 31.21
CA TYR A 405 -22.02 -5.21 32.02
C TYR A 405 -21.63 -3.81 31.55
N THR A 406 -21.82 -2.84 32.41
CA THR A 406 -21.47 -1.44 32.13
C THR A 406 -20.17 -1.11 32.83
N PHE A 407 -19.17 -0.77 32.05
CA PHE A 407 -17.85 -0.31 32.50
C PHE A 407 -17.85 1.20 32.55
N THR A 408 -17.52 1.75 33.71
CA THR A 408 -17.39 3.19 33.88
C THR A 408 -16.09 3.52 34.59
N SER A 409 -15.51 4.69 34.24
CA SER A 409 -14.38 5.24 34.96
C SER A 409 -14.66 6.71 35.32
N GLY A 410 -14.03 7.19 36.38
CA GLY A 410 -14.12 8.61 36.78
C GLY A 410 -13.60 9.60 35.74
N GLN A 411 -12.98 9.12 34.69
CA GLN A 411 -12.38 9.89 33.60
C GLN A 411 -13.23 9.90 32.31
N GLY A 412 -14.48 9.39 32.40
CA GLY A 412 -15.44 9.46 31.33
C GLY A 412 -15.55 8.22 30.44
N TRP A 413 -14.85 7.12 30.77
CA TRP A 413 -15.10 5.86 30.08
C TRP A 413 -16.48 5.31 30.45
N ASN A 414 -17.28 4.97 29.45
CA ASN A 414 -18.59 4.39 29.62
C ASN A 414 -18.89 3.47 28.42
N ASP A 415 -18.71 2.15 28.61
CA ASP A 415 -19.02 1.14 27.61
C ASP A 415 -19.90 0.06 28.23
N THR A 416 -20.81 -0.45 27.44
CA THR A 416 -21.69 -1.54 27.86
C THR A 416 -21.52 -2.75 26.96
N ILE A 417 -21.22 -3.89 27.57
CA ILE A 417 -21.14 -5.18 26.92
C ILE A 417 -22.32 -6.02 27.37
N MET A 418 -23.03 -6.62 26.43
CA MET A 418 -24.16 -7.52 26.69
C MET A 418 -23.83 -8.92 26.18
N THR A 419 -24.17 -9.94 26.95
CA THR A 419 -23.91 -11.36 26.68
C THR A 419 -25.19 -12.13 26.52
N SER A 420 -25.24 -13.09 25.56
CA SER A 420 -26.38 -14.00 25.37
C SER A 420 -26.53 -15.01 26.50
N ARG A 421 -25.40 -15.48 27.04
CA ARG A 421 -25.40 -16.34 28.21
C ARG A 421 -25.50 -15.50 29.49
N THR A 422 -26.48 -15.76 30.33
CA THR A 422 -26.66 -15.10 31.62
C THR A 422 -25.44 -15.31 32.50
N GLY A 423 -24.88 -14.22 33.05
CA GLY A 423 -23.73 -14.30 33.96
C GLY A 423 -22.38 -14.63 33.29
N ALA A 424 -22.29 -14.63 31.95
CA ALA A 424 -21.11 -15.09 31.23
C ALA A 424 -19.81 -14.35 31.60
N MET A 425 -19.90 -13.10 32.07
CA MET A 425 -18.76 -12.26 32.41
C MET A 425 -18.63 -12.02 33.92
N ASP A 426 -19.49 -12.65 34.78
CA ASP A 426 -19.51 -12.37 36.21
C ASP A 426 -18.15 -12.63 36.86
N ARG A 427 -17.56 -13.81 36.67
CA ARG A 427 -16.23 -14.14 37.21
C ARG A 427 -15.13 -13.22 36.72
N PHE A 428 -15.16 -12.87 35.45
CA PHE A 428 -14.17 -11.93 34.89
C PHE A 428 -14.31 -10.52 35.47
N ALA A 429 -15.54 -10.04 35.64
CA ALA A 429 -15.81 -8.75 36.26
C ALA A 429 -15.42 -8.74 37.76
N GLU A 430 -15.63 -9.83 38.48
CA GLU A 430 -15.17 -9.98 39.88
C GLU A 430 -13.65 -9.92 39.99
N PHE A 431 -12.92 -10.61 39.09
CA PHE A 431 -11.45 -10.50 39.03
C PHE A 431 -10.97 -9.08 38.80
N ILE A 432 -11.58 -8.35 37.88
CA ILE A 432 -11.23 -6.93 37.64
C ILE A 432 -11.44 -6.10 38.92
N LYS A 433 -12.54 -6.30 39.62
CA LYS A 433 -12.80 -5.62 40.90
C LYS A 433 -11.76 -5.99 41.95
N LEU A 434 -11.46 -7.28 42.11
CA LEU A 434 -10.48 -7.78 43.05
C LEU A 434 -9.10 -7.17 42.85
N ILE A 435 -8.63 -7.14 41.57
CA ILE A 435 -7.36 -6.50 41.22
C ILE A 435 -7.40 -4.99 41.55
N GLY A 436 -8.52 -4.33 41.24
CA GLY A 436 -8.73 -2.92 41.56
C GLY A 436 -8.66 -2.64 43.07
N GLU A 437 -9.25 -3.47 43.91
CA GLU A 437 -9.19 -3.39 45.38
C GLU A 437 -7.77 -3.61 45.92
N TYR A 438 -7.01 -4.56 45.36
CA TYR A 438 -5.60 -4.75 45.67
C TYR A 438 -4.77 -3.52 45.32
N GLN A 439 -5.01 -2.93 44.15
CA GLN A 439 -4.34 -1.71 43.72
C GLN A 439 -4.63 -0.48 44.60
N GLN A 440 -5.78 -0.45 45.27
CA GLN A 440 -6.12 0.62 46.24
C GLN A 440 -5.39 0.44 47.57
N LYS A 441 -5.10 -0.80 47.95
CA LYS A 441 -4.42 -1.14 49.21
C LYS A 441 -2.88 -0.95 49.15
N ILE A 442 -2.32 -1.08 47.94
CA ILE A 442 -0.88 -0.82 47.68
C ILE A 442 -0.73 0.67 47.38
N LYS A 443 -0.45 1.45 48.43
CA LYS A 443 -0.10 2.88 48.33
C LYS A 443 1.39 3.04 48.30
#